data_e5a701fe14706707f2296a2846b9444d
#
_entry.id   e5a701fe14706707f2296a2846b9444d
#
_cell.length_a   1.000
_cell.length_b   1.000
_cell.length_c   1.000
_cell.angle_alpha   90.00
_cell.angle_beta   90.00
_cell.angle_gamma   90.00
#
_symmetry.space_group_name_H-M   'P 1'
#
loop_
_entity.id
_entity.type
_entity.pdbx_description
1 polymer ?
#
loop_
_entity_poly.entity_id
_entity_poly.type
_entity_poly.pdbx_seq_one_letter_code
_entity_poly.pdbx_strand_id
1 'polypeptide(L)'
;MHEAKKYLENNQSTGLQIQETQLETPFIKCSGGNLCTEIVQGKFTHFVSRKAMDIDGLGQEILQALIKKGFIKDFADIYVLENHRQDLESLERFGQKSVQNLLKSITQSSSIDLYKFIYSLGIEEVGETTARNLANQFGSFDALKESSFEDLIKVQDIGPRVASKITDY
;
A
#
# COMPACT_ATOMS: atom_id res chain seq x y z
N MET A 1 27.33 -2.80 1.29
CA MET A 1 27.32 -3.88 2.30
C MET A 1 27.47 -3.39 3.75
N HIS A 2 28.15 -2.27 4.01
CA HIS A 2 28.41 -1.80 5.40
C HIS A 2 27.19 -1.13 6.07
N GLU A 3 26.32 -0.44 5.32
CA GLU A 3 25.15 0.25 5.87
C GLU A 3 24.02 -0.71 6.24
N ALA A 4 23.77 -1.74 5.43
CA ALA A 4 22.75 -2.76 5.73
C ALA A 4 23.08 -3.53 7.04
N LYS A 5 24.37 -3.79 7.29
CA LYS A 5 24.81 -4.45 8.51
C LYS A 5 24.60 -3.61 9.77
N LYS A 6 24.81 -2.29 9.66
CA LYS A 6 24.61 -1.34 10.76
C LYS A 6 23.12 -1.12 11.09
N TYR A 7 22.25 -1.23 10.08
CA TYR A 7 20.79 -1.19 10.24
C TYR A 7 20.25 -2.43 10.97
N LEU A 8 20.82 -3.60 10.69
CA LEU A 8 20.45 -4.87 11.31
C LEU A 8 20.86 -4.95 12.79
N GLU A 9 22.02 -4.40 13.14
CA GLU A 9 22.52 -4.39 14.52
C GLU A 9 21.67 -3.49 15.44
N ASN A 10 21.04 -2.43 14.91
CA ASN A 10 20.20 -1.51 15.69
C ASN A 10 18.75 -2.02 15.91
N ASN A 11 18.29 -3.03 15.16
CA ASN A 11 16.90 -3.54 15.24
C ASN A 11 16.78 -4.94 15.87
N GLN A 12 17.77 -5.41 16.59
CA GLN A 12 17.74 -6.73 17.28
C GLN A 12 16.66 -6.85 18.37
N SER A 13 15.97 -5.78 18.73
CA SER A 13 14.95 -5.79 19.79
C SER A 13 13.56 -6.28 19.35
N THR A 14 13.32 -6.54 18.06
CA THR A 14 11.99 -6.90 17.54
C THR A 14 11.81 -8.39 17.21
N GLY A 15 12.82 -9.23 17.43
CA GLY A 15 12.71 -10.69 17.19
C GLY A 15 12.51 -11.08 15.71
N LEU A 16 12.79 -10.17 14.78
CA LEU A 16 12.68 -10.40 13.34
C LEU A 16 13.76 -11.37 12.87
N GLN A 17 13.36 -12.57 12.47
CA GLN A 17 14.25 -13.50 11.78
C GLN A 17 14.39 -13.08 10.33
N ILE A 18 15.59 -12.70 9.93
CA ILE A 18 15.91 -12.47 8.52
C ILE A 18 16.28 -13.83 7.92
N GLN A 19 15.41 -14.38 7.10
CA GLN A 19 15.76 -15.53 6.27
C GLN A 19 16.62 -15.06 5.11
N GLU A 20 17.86 -15.52 5.07
CA GLU A 20 18.70 -15.45 3.87
C GLU A 20 18.07 -16.37 2.82
N THR A 21 17.25 -15.82 1.94
CA THR A 21 16.85 -16.55 0.73
C THR A 21 18.06 -16.73 -0.15
N GLN A 22 18.37 -17.99 -0.50
CA GLN A 22 19.43 -18.34 -1.42
C GLN A 22 19.31 -17.55 -2.73
N LEU A 23 20.32 -16.78 -2.98
CA LEU A 23 20.71 -15.96 -4.11
C LEU A 23 20.09 -16.31 -5.47
N GLU A 24 19.12 -15.46 -5.89
CA GLU A 24 19.00 -15.08 -7.30
C GLU A 24 18.72 -13.57 -7.48
N THR A 25 18.64 -12.79 -6.41
CA THR A 25 18.49 -11.34 -6.51
C THR A 25 19.36 -10.61 -5.48
N PRO A 26 20.04 -9.50 -5.85
CA PRO A 26 20.93 -8.75 -4.96
C PRO A 26 20.19 -7.93 -3.88
N PHE A 27 18.91 -8.18 -3.63
CA PHE A 27 18.08 -7.40 -2.72
C PHE A 27 17.70 -8.22 -1.50
N ILE A 28 18.04 -7.70 -0.31
CA ILE A 28 17.58 -8.23 0.97
C ILE A 28 16.13 -7.79 1.16
N LYS A 29 15.19 -8.75 1.18
CA LYS A 29 13.78 -8.50 1.52
C LYS A 29 13.56 -8.76 3.01
N CYS A 30 12.86 -7.85 3.70
CA CYS A 30 12.43 -8.08 5.06
C CYS A 30 11.31 -9.13 5.09
N SER A 31 11.50 -10.21 5.86
CA SER A 31 10.50 -11.30 6.00
C SER A 31 9.38 -10.98 7.01
N GLY A 32 9.44 -9.82 7.69
CA GLY A 32 8.53 -9.46 8.78
C GLY A 32 7.07 -9.18 8.35
N GLY A 33 6.78 -9.10 7.04
CA GLY A 33 5.43 -8.87 6.54
C GLY A 33 4.75 -7.67 7.22
N ASN A 34 3.49 -7.85 7.65
CA ASN A 34 2.72 -6.82 8.35
C ASN A 34 3.18 -6.53 9.79
N LEU A 35 4.18 -7.24 10.31
CA LEU A 35 4.79 -6.97 11.62
C LEU A 35 5.92 -5.92 11.52
N CYS A 36 6.42 -5.64 10.32
CA CYS A 36 7.45 -4.63 10.10
C CYS A 36 6.81 -3.26 9.86
N THR A 37 7.03 -2.32 10.77
CA THR A 37 6.48 -0.96 10.69
C THR A 37 6.83 -0.26 9.39
N GLU A 38 8.05 -0.46 8.86
CA GLU A 38 8.49 0.15 7.60
C GLU A 38 7.78 -0.44 6.39
N ILE A 39 7.50 -1.76 6.38
CA ILE A 39 6.72 -2.40 5.31
C ILE A 39 5.30 -1.86 5.34
N VAL A 40 4.68 -1.81 6.52
CA VAL A 40 3.31 -1.27 6.68
C VAL A 40 3.27 0.19 6.22
N GLN A 41 4.21 1.02 6.69
CA GLN A 41 4.29 2.42 6.27
C GLN A 41 4.52 2.56 4.77
N GLY A 42 5.36 1.72 4.17
CA GLY A 42 5.59 1.66 2.72
C GLY A 42 4.30 1.36 1.94
N LYS A 43 3.50 0.39 2.40
CA LYS A 43 2.20 0.05 1.80
C LYS A 43 1.24 1.24 1.84
N PHE A 44 1.10 1.92 2.98
CA PHE A 44 0.26 3.12 3.09
C PHE A 44 0.77 4.26 2.22
N THR A 45 2.08 4.50 2.20
CA THR A 45 2.69 5.54 1.34
C THR A 45 2.41 5.27 -0.14
N HIS A 46 2.52 4.00 -0.58
CA HIS A 46 2.16 3.60 -1.92
C HIS A 46 0.67 3.83 -2.19
N PHE A 47 -0.20 3.35 -1.30
CA PHE A 47 -1.66 3.44 -1.43
C PHE A 47 -2.14 4.88 -1.62
N VAL A 48 -1.64 5.83 -0.82
CA VAL A 48 -2.06 7.24 -0.89
C VAL A 48 -1.38 8.04 -1.99
N SER A 49 -0.39 7.47 -2.68
CA SER A 49 0.43 8.17 -3.66
C SER A 49 -0.40 8.68 -4.85
N ARG A 50 0.13 9.70 -5.55
CA ARG A 50 -0.50 10.34 -6.71
C ARG A 50 -0.83 9.38 -7.85
N LYS A 51 -0.04 8.33 -8.04
CA LYS A 51 -0.27 7.30 -9.06
C LYS A 51 -1.30 6.25 -8.64
N ALA A 52 -1.58 6.15 -7.34
CA ALA A 52 -2.52 5.22 -6.73
C ALA A 52 -3.83 5.96 -6.38
N MET A 53 -4.22 6.02 -5.10
CA MET A 53 -5.48 6.65 -4.67
C MET A 53 -5.46 8.18 -4.69
N ASP A 54 -4.30 8.82 -4.89
CA ASP A 54 -4.12 10.27 -5.02
C ASP A 54 -4.70 11.06 -3.83
N ILE A 55 -4.37 10.63 -2.62
CA ILE A 55 -4.86 11.27 -1.39
C ILE A 55 -3.83 12.28 -0.90
N ASP A 56 -4.10 13.56 -1.14
CA ASP A 56 -3.27 14.66 -0.65
C ASP A 56 -3.43 14.85 0.86
N GLY A 57 -2.34 15.22 1.54
CA GLY A 57 -2.33 15.52 2.97
C GLY A 57 -1.91 14.35 3.86
N LEU A 58 -1.80 13.13 3.34
CA LEU A 58 -1.25 11.97 4.05
C LEU A 58 0.24 11.78 3.73
N GLY A 59 1.05 12.78 4.02
CA GLY A 59 2.51 12.65 3.93
C GLY A 59 3.06 11.62 4.92
N GLN A 60 4.32 11.21 4.71
CA GLN A 60 4.97 10.15 5.48
C GLN A 60 4.91 10.37 6.99
N GLU A 61 5.13 11.60 7.47
CA GLU A 61 5.08 11.95 8.91
C GLU A 61 3.67 11.78 9.49
N ILE A 62 2.64 12.20 8.76
CA ILE A 62 1.25 12.07 9.18
C ILE A 62 0.82 10.61 9.19
N LEU A 63 1.14 9.84 8.13
CA LEU A 63 0.87 8.39 8.09
C LEU A 63 1.51 7.69 9.29
N GLN A 64 2.77 7.98 9.60
CA GLN A 64 3.48 7.39 10.72
C GLN A 64 2.80 7.74 12.06
N ALA A 65 2.37 8.99 12.25
CA ALA A 65 1.65 9.41 13.44
C ALA A 65 0.30 8.70 13.59
N LEU A 66 -0.46 8.54 12.48
CA LEU A 66 -1.75 7.86 12.48
C LEU A 66 -1.62 6.36 12.76
N ILE A 67 -0.63 5.70 12.16
CA ILE A 67 -0.32 4.28 12.41
C ILE A 67 0.07 4.10 13.88
N LYS A 68 0.98 4.93 14.40
CA LYS A 68 1.46 4.86 15.80
C LYS A 68 0.35 5.09 16.82
N LYS A 69 -0.61 5.99 16.51
CA LYS A 69 -1.78 6.26 17.36
C LYS A 69 -2.89 5.20 17.19
N GLY A 70 -2.76 4.29 16.23
CA GLY A 70 -3.74 3.22 15.95
C GLY A 70 -5.00 3.70 15.25
N PHE A 71 -4.98 4.89 14.63
CA PHE A 71 -6.12 5.42 13.85
C PHE A 71 -6.25 4.74 12.49
N ILE A 72 -5.15 4.24 11.93
CA ILE A 72 -5.14 3.46 10.70
C ILE A 72 -4.36 2.16 10.93
N LYS A 73 -4.99 1.02 10.61
CA LYS A 73 -4.42 -0.34 10.65
C LYS A 73 -4.49 -1.00 9.28
N ASP A 74 -5.52 -0.65 8.51
CA ASP A 74 -5.69 -1.05 7.12
C ASP A 74 -6.11 0.13 6.24
N PHE A 75 -6.22 -0.09 4.93
CA PHE A 75 -6.54 0.98 3.99
C PHE A 75 -7.96 1.53 4.16
N ALA A 76 -8.90 0.72 4.65
CA ALA A 76 -10.28 1.14 4.87
C ALA A 76 -10.39 2.18 5.99
N ASP A 77 -9.50 2.11 7.00
CA ASP A 77 -9.46 3.07 8.10
C ASP A 77 -9.21 4.51 7.62
N ILE A 78 -8.54 4.69 6.48
CA ILE A 78 -8.32 6.01 5.88
C ILE A 78 -9.66 6.69 5.58
N TYR A 79 -10.65 5.93 5.12
CA TYR A 79 -11.96 6.45 4.71
C TYR A 79 -12.90 6.77 5.88
N VAL A 80 -12.54 6.37 7.09
CA VAL A 80 -13.29 6.69 8.32
C VAL A 80 -12.56 7.72 9.21
N LEU A 81 -11.46 8.32 8.73
CA LEU A 81 -10.69 9.33 9.47
C LEU A 81 -11.52 10.60 9.84
N GLU A 82 -12.64 10.85 9.17
CA GLU A 82 -13.58 11.90 9.59
C GLU A 82 -14.02 11.72 11.05
N ASN A 83 -14.15 10.47 11.53
CA ASN A 83 -14.53 10.16 12.91
C ASN A 83 -13.48 10.62 13.94
N HIS A 84 -12.25 10.85 13.49
CA HIS A 84 -11.11 11.29 14.29
C HIS A 84 -10.71 12.75 14.03
N ARG A 85 -11.63 13.57 13.50
CA ARG A 85 -11.36 14.97 13.11
C ARG A 85 -10.65 15.77 14.21
N GLN A 86 -11.15 15.73 15.45
CA GLN A 86 -10.56 16.48 16.56
C GLN A 86 -9.14 16.00 16.91
N ASP A 87 -8.92 14.70 16.86
CA ASP A 87 -7.60 14.10 17.09
C ASP A 87 -6.61 14.51 15.99
N LEU A 88 -7.08 14.54 14.73
CA LEU A 88 -6.29 15.01 13.58
C LEU A 88 -5.90 16.49 13.75
N GLU A 89 -6.83 17.36 14.14
CA GLU A 89 -6.58 18.79 14.37
C GLU A 89 -5.59 19.03 15.53
N SER A 90 -5.44 18.06 16.44
CA SER A 90 -4.48 18.11 17.55
C SER A 90 -3.06 17.68 17.18
N LEU A 91 -2.86 17.11 15.97
CA LEU A 91 -1.53 16.72 15.50
C LEU A 91 -0.66 17.95 15.23
N GLU A 92 0.61 17.85 15.59
CA GLU A 92 1.58 18.93 15.33
C GLU A 92 1.61 19.25 13.83
N ARG A 93 1.55 20.53 13.49
CA ARG A 93 1.53 21.06 12.11
C ARG A 93 0.31 20.67 11.27
N PHE A 94 -0.76 20.16 11.89
CA PHE A 94 -1.93 19.65 11.19
C PHE A 94 -3.21 20.36 11.68
N GLY A 95 -3.35 21.68 11.36
CA GLY A 95 -4.48 22.49 11.80
C GLY A 95 -5.76 22.25 10.99
N GLN A 96 -6.87 22.88 11.40
CA GLN A 96 -8.22 22.70 10.84
C GLN A 96 -8.29 22.72 9.31
N LYS A 97 -7.58 23.66 8.65
CA LYS A 97 -7.57 23.77 7.19
C LYS A 97 -6.92 22.54 6.54
N SER A 98 -5.83 22.02 7.13
CA SER A 98 -5.13 20.83 6.62
C SER A 98 -6.01 19.59 6.77
N VAL A 99 -6.69 19.43 7.90
CA VAL A 99 -7.65 18.34 8.14
C VAL A 99 -8.81 18.42 7.16
N GLN A 100 -9.39 19.59 6.93
CA GLN A 100 -10.46 19.76 5.96
C GLN A 100 -10.04 19.40 4.55
N ASN A 101 -8.84 19.82 4.11
CA ASN A 101 -8.29 19.47 2.80
C ASN A 101 -8.05 17.97 2.66
N LEU A 102 -7.48 17.33 3.70
CA LEU A 102 -7.29 15.89 3.73
C LEU A 102 -8.61 15.13 3.57
N LEU A 103 -9.61 15.45 4.39
CA LEU A 103 -10.91 14.76 4.36
C LEU A 103 -11.62 14.96 3.01
N LYS A 104 -11.48 16.13 2.39
CA LYS A 104 -11.95 16.37 1.02
C LYS A 104 -11.21 15.49 0.02
N SER A 105 -9.89 15.38 0.13
CA SER A 105 -9.08 14.51 -0.76
C SER A 105 -9.46 13.04 -0.61
N ILE A 106 -9.68 12.56 0.62
CA ILE A 106 -10.17 11.20 0.89
C ILE A 106 -11.53 10.97 0.20
N THR A 107 -12.47 11.91 0.34
CA THR A 107 -13.78 11.81 -0.30
C THR A 107 -13.65 11.76 -1.84
N GLN A 108 -12.78 12.58 -2.41
CA GLN A 108 -12.53 12.59 -3.86
C GLN A 108 -11.92 11.28 -4.36
N SER A 109 -11.03 10.65 -3.58
CA SER A 109 -10.41 9.38 -3.95
C SER A 109 -11.38 8.20 -4.01
N SER A 110 -12.58 8.32 -3.42
CA SER A 110 -13.63 7.28 -3.53
C SER A 110 -14.18 7.12 -4.95
N SER A 111 -13.90 8.04 -5.87
CA SER A 111 -14.33 8.01 -7.27
C SER A 111 -13.14 7.98 -8.21
N ILE A 112 -12.22 7.04 -7.98
CA ILE A 112 -10.99 6.92 -8.77
C ILE A 112 -11.13 5.85 -9.86
N ASP A 113 -10.30 5.93 -10.90
CA ASP A 113 -10.25 4.92 -11.95
C ASP A 113 -9.87 3.54 -11.39
N LEU A 114 -10.52 2.48 -11.88
CA LEU A 114 -10.30 1.11 -11.44
C LEU A 114 -8.83 0.69 -11.48
N TYR A 115 -8.09 1.08 -12.54
CA TYR A 115 -6.67 0.72 -12.64
C TYR A 115 -5.82 1.34 -11.52
N LYS A 116 -6.14 2.57 -11.08
CA LYS A 116 -5.44 3.21 -9.97
C LYS A 116 -5.73 2.50 -8.65
N PHE A 117 -6.98 2.08 -8.46
CA PHE A 117 -7.36 1.27 -7.30
C PHE A 117 -6.61 -0.07 -7.30
N ILE A 118 -6.59 -0.82 -8.41
CA ILE A 118 -5.83 -2.08 -8.52
C ILE A 118 -4.34 -1.83 -8.24
N TYR A 119 -3.76 -0.78 -8.83
CA TYR A 119 -2.36 -0.43 -8.58
C TYR A 119 -2.09 -0.07 -7.12
N SER A 120 -3.04 0.62 -6.46
CA SER A 120 -2.91 1.05 -5.05
C SER A 120 -2.81 -0.11 -4.07
N LEU A 121 -3.34 -1.29 -4.41
CA LEU A 121 -3.26 -2.49 -3.57
C LEU A 121 -1.82 -2.97 -3.38
N GLY A 122 -0.89 -2.59 -4.27
CA GLY A 122 0.52 -2.92 -4.14
C GLY A 122 0.80 -4.42 -4.30
N ILE A 123 0.00 -5.12 -5.12
CA ILE A 123 0.22 -6.53 -5.43
C ILE A 123 1.59 -6.70 -6.05
N GLU A 124 2.39 -7.64 -5.56
CA GLU A 124 3.74 -7.90 -6.08
C GLU A 124 3.67 -8.22 -7.58
N GLU A 125 4.59 -7.64 -8.37
CA GLU A 125 4.66 -7.76 -9.84
C GLU A 125 3.53 -7.05 -10.60
N VAL A 126 2.54 -6.46 -9.93
CA VAL A 126 1.47 -5.68 -10.58
C VAL A 126 1.84 -4.20 -10.61
N GLY A 127 2.41 -3.77 -11.73
CA GLY A 127 2.71 -2.36 -12.00
C GLY A 127 1.51 -1.60 -12.58
N GLU A 128 1.71 -0.30 -12.85
CA GLU A 128 0.66 0.57 -13.40
C GLU A 128 0.10 0.04 -14.74
N THR A 129 0.97 -0.46 -15.64
CA THR A 129 0.56 -1.03 -16.93
C THR A 129 -0.28 -2.30 -16.74
N THR A 130 0.18 -3.22 -15.89
CA THR A 130 -0.55 -4.45 -15.57
C THR A 130 -1.92 -4.14 -14.95
N ALA A 131 -1.98 -3.16 -14.03
CA ALA A 131 -3.24 -2.71 -13.43
C ALA A 131 -4.22 -2.14 -14.48
N ARG A 132 -3.73 -1.40 -15.50
CA ARG A 132 -4.55 -0.92 -16.63
C ARG A 132 -5.08 -2.07 -17.47
N ASN A 133 -4.23 -3.05 -17.78
CA ASN A 133 -4.64 -4.23 -18.56
C ASN A 133 -5.72 -5.01 -17.82
N LEU A 134 -5.56 -5.21 -16.51
CA LEU A 134 -6.58 -5.84 -15.65
C LEU A 134 -7.89 -5.05 -15.63
N ALA A 135 -7.82 -3.74 -15.42
CA ALA A 135 -9.01 -2.88 -15.41
C ALA A 135 -9.75 -2.90 -16.76
N ASN A 136 -9.02 -2.88 -17.87
CA ASN A 136 -9.61 -2.95 -19.22
C ASN A 136 -10.26 -4.31 -19.50
N GLN A 137 -9.64 -5.41 -19.05
CA GLN A 137 -10.13 -6.76 -19.27
C GLN A 137 -11.38 -7.07 -18.45
N PHE A 138 -11.37 -6.71 -17.15
CA PHE A 138 -12.44 -7.12 -16.23
C PHE A 138 -13.51 -6.05 -16.02
N GLY A 139 -13.21 -4.77 -16.25
CA GLY A 139 -14.16 -3.66 -16.17
C GLY A 139 -14.63 -3.29 -14.75
N SER A 140 -14.59 -4.22 -13.79
CA SER A 140 -14.93 -4.00 -12.38
C SER A 140 -14.03 -4.77 -11.45
N PHE A 141 -13.92 -4.32 -10.18
CA PHE A 141 -13.13 -5.03 -9.18
C PHE A 141 -13.77 -6.37 -8.78
N ASP A 142 -15.11 -6.45 -8.77
CA ASP A 142 -15.80 -7.70 -8.46
C ASP A 142 -15.55 -8.76 -9.55
N ALA A 143 -15.59 -8.38 -10.83
CA ALA A 143 -15.23 -9.29 -11.91
C ALA A 143 -13.77 -9.77 -11.84
N LEU A 144 -12.84 -8.88 -11.43
CA LEU A 144 -11.45 -9.26 -11.18
C LEU A 144 -11.33 -10.24 -10.00
N LYS A 145 -12.05 -10.01 -8.91
CA LYS A 145 -12.07 -10.90 -7.74
C LYS A 145 -12.58 -12.30 -8.04
N GLU A 146 -13.56 -12.39 -8.93
CA GLU A 146 -14.18 -13.66 -9.32
C GLU A 146 -13.43 -14.37 -10.45
N SER A 147 -12.38 -13.74 -11.01
CA SER A 147 -11.63 -14.30 -12.13
C SER A 147 -10.80 -15.51 -11.73
N SER A 148 -10.73 -16.48 -12.63
CA SER A 148 -9.86 -17.65 -12.46
C SER A 148 -8.41 -17.34 -12.83
N PHE A 149 -7.49 -18.21 -12.41
CA PHE A 149 -6.09 -18.14 -12.84
C PHE A 149 -5.97 -18.17 -14.38
N GLU A 150 -6.78 -19.02 -15.03
CA GLU A 150 -6.85 -19.15 -16.49
C GLU A 150 -7.33 -17.87 -17.18
N ASP A 151 -8.19 -17.09 -16.53
CA ASP A 151 -8.62 -15.81 -17.07
C ASP A 151 -7.55 -14.75 -16.91
N LEU A 152 -6.84 -14.75 -15.78
CA LEU A 152 -5.73 -13.83 -15.53
C LEU A 152 -4.59 -13.99 -16.54
N ILE A 153 -4.20 -15.22 -16.90
CA ILE A 153 -3.11 -15.44 -17.87
C ILE A 153 -3.49 -15.07 -19.32
N LYS A 154 -4.77 -14.86 -19.64
CA LYS A 154 -5.23 -14.35 -20.94
C LYS A 154 -5.05 -12.83 -21.07
N VAL A 155 -4.84 -12.12 -19.94
CA VAL A 155 -4.63 -10.67 -19.92
C VAL A 155 -3.25 -10.35 -20.48
N GLN A 156 -3.17 -9.32 -21.32
CA GLN A 156 -1.91 -8.88 -21.90
C GLN A 156 -0.86 -8.60 -20.80
N ASP A 157 0.37 -9.04 -21.03
CA ASP A 157 1.54 -8.88 -20.14
C ASP A 157 1.38 -9.55 -18.75
N ILE A 158 0.45 -10.52 -18.61
CA ILE A 158 0.29 -11.31 -17.40
C ILE A 158 0.72 -12.75 -17.68
N GLY A 159 1.88 -13.11 -17.14
CA GLY A 159 2.36 -14.50 -17.12
C GLY A 159 1.92 -15.26 -15.87
N PRO A 160 2.20 -16.58 -15.80
CA PRO A 160 1.82 -17.43 -14.65
C PRO A 160 2.27 -16.89 -13.29
N ARG A 161 3.48 -16.28 -13.25
CA ARG A 161 4.02 -15.70 -12.01
C ARG A 161 3.18 -14.53 -11.49
N VAL A 162 2.79 -13.60 -12.38
CA VAL A 162 1.97 -12.43 -12.02
C VAL A 162 0.56 -12.89 -11.65
N ALA A 163 -0.02 -13.83 -12.43
CA ALA A 163 -1.34 -14.40 -12.14
C ALA A 163 -1.38 -15.05 -10.74
N SER A 164 -0.35 -15.82 -10.36
CA SER A 164 -0.25 -16.40 -9.01
C SER A 164 -0.23 -15.32 -7.94
N LYS A 165 0.53 -14.22 -8.13
CA LYS A 165 0.57 -13.11 -7.16
C LYS A 165 -0.78 -12.41 -6.99
N ILE A 166 -1.58 -12.33 -8.05
CA ILE A 166 -2.93 -11.76 -8.00
C ILE A 166 -3.88 -12.71 -7.25
N THR A 167 -3.80 -14.01 -7.52
CA THR A 167 -4.64 -15.04 -6.89
C THR A 167 -4.32 -15.21 -5.40
N ASP A 168 -3.06 -15.03 -5.01
CA ASP A 168 -2.59 -15.19 -3.62
C ASP A 168 -2.89 -13.95 -2.76
N TYR A 169 -3.33 -12.83 -3.36
CA TYR A 169 -3.61 -11.57 -2.67
C TYR A 169 -5.00 -11.56 -2.05
#